data_e000d13f0e0b617c5931c062021eef82
#
_entry.id   e000d13f0e0b617c5931c062021eef82
#
_cell.length_a   1.000
_cell.length_b   1.000
_cell.length_c   1.000
_cell.angle_alpha   90.00
_cell.angle_beta   90.00
_cell.angle_gamma   90.00
#
_symmetry.space_group_name_H-M   'P 1'
#
loop_
_entity.id
_entity.type
_entity.pdbx_description
1 polymer ?
#
loop_
_entity_poly.entity_id
_entity_poly.type
_entity_poly.pdbx_seq_one_letter_code
_entity_poly.pdbx_strand_id
1 'polypeptide(L)'
;RFAVISVESSKGYNDFMKVVASCNQKFAIFTHLFPSLLQGEGAVYSMLQAFERIEAVAEFFDAVLIIRGGGGDVGLSCYNDYRLCRAVALCSLPVITGIGHSTNQTVAEQTAWHDCITPTDLANLILEYHETALQNISEAKNTLFLRSCDILNQERQSLIDTKTELLRHSKYIISSEKQNLIQTRTQLIEKIKRRMSREREDLTLLCKYLRLLSPDLLLKKGYSMTYKDNKLVLSTN
;
A
#
# COMPACT_ATOMS: atom_id res chain seq x y z
N ARG A 1 24.70 11.85 -17.90
CA ARG A 1 25.87 12.60 -18.37
C ARG A 1 26.81 11.64 -19.10
N PHE A 2 27.22 11.98 -20.32
CA PHE A 2 28.01 11.10 -21.18
C PHE A 2 29.33 11.73 -21.55
N ALA A 3 30.44 10.99 -21.39
CA ALA A 3 31.73 11.35 -21.91
C ALA A 3 31.81 10.87 -23.35
N VAL A 4 32.05 11.74 -24.31
CA VAL A 4 32.05 11.42 -25.72
C VAL A 4 33.49 11.50 -26.27
N ILE A 5 34.02 10.39 -26.77
CA ILE A 5 35.29 10.34 -27.47
C ILE A 5 34.99 10.44 -28.96
N SER A 6 35.30 11.57 -29.55
CA SER A 6 35.05 11.82 -30.98
C SER A 6 35.93 12.96 -31.53
N VAL A 7 35.83 13.19 -32.82
CA VAL A 7 36.34 14.39 -33.48
C VAL A 7 35.20 15.41 -33.57
N GLU A 8 35.39 16.62 -33.10
CA GLU A 8 34.34 17.66 -33.03
C GLU A 8 33.68 17.93 -34.41
N SER A 9 34.50 17.92 -35.48
CA SER A 9 34.01 18.17 -36.85
C SER A 9 33.47 16.88 -37.52
N SER A 10 33.42 15.74 -36.83
CA SER A 10 32.97 14.49 -37.44
C SER A 10 31.48 14.51 -37.75
N LYS A 11 31.11 13.97 -38.91
CA LYS A 11 29.71 13.82 -39.33
C LYS A 11 28.91 12.98 -38.32
N GLY A 12 29.51 11.89 -37.83
CA GLY A 12 28.84 10.99 -36.87
C GLY A 12 28.55 11.67 -35.55
N TYR A 13 29.48 12.46 -35.01
CA TYR A 13 29.23 13.24 -33.81
C TYR A 13 28.10 14.27 -34.02
N ASN A 14 28.11 14.97 -35.16
CA ASN A 14 27.07 15.92 -35.48
C ASN A 14 25.70 15.26 -35.65
N ASP A 15 25.60 14.09 -36.24
CA ASP A 15 24.36 13.33 -36.42
C ASP A 15 23.84 12.80 -35.06
N PHE A 16 24.73 12.31 -34.20
CA PHE A 16 24.41 11.98 -32.79
C PHE A 16 23.81 13.20 -32.03
N MET A 17 24.51 14.34 -32.10
CA MET A 17 24.07 15.55 -31.42
C MET A 17 22.74 16.10 -31.91
N LYS A 18 22.42 15.94 -33.21
CA LYS A 18 21.10 16.33 -33.75
C LYS A 18 19.98 15.48 -33.13
N VAL A 19 20.18 14.17 -33.01
CA VAL A 19 19.19 13.28 -32.40
C VAL A 19 19.02 13.62 -30.93
N VAL A 20 20.10 13.79 -30.18
CA VAL A 20 20.05 14.17 -28.75
C VAL A 20 19.38 15.52 -28.59
N ALA A 21 19.69 16.52 -29.44
CA ALA A 21 19.09 17.84 -29.36
C ALA A 21 17.58 17.83 -29.66
N SER A 22 17.12 16.96 -30.56
CA SER A 22 15.67 16.83 -30.86
C SER A 22 14.85 16.36 -29.65
N CYS A 23 15.46 15.68 -28.71
CA CYS A 23 14.81 15.12 -27.52
C CYS A 23 15.00 15.95 -26.25
N ASN A 24 15.75 17.05 -26.30
CA ASN A 24 16.01 17.94 -25.13
C ASN A 24 14.74 18.51 -24.47
N GLN A 25 13.61 18.48 -25.14
CA GLN A 25 12.33 18.85 -24.53
C GLN A 25 11.80 17.81 -23.52
N LYS A 26 12.23 16.56 -23.66
CA LYS A 26 11.79 15.45 -22.79
C LYS A 26 12.84 15.08 -21.75
N PHE A 27 14.13 15.09 -22.13
CA PHE A 27 15.25 14.63 -21.31
C PHE A 27 16.40 15.63 -21.30
N ALA A 28 16.97 15.89 -20.13
CA ALA A 28 18.18 16.67 -19.99
C ALA A 28 19.41 15.75 -20.16
N ILE A 29 19.84 15.52 -21.41
CA ILE A 29 21.03 14.75 -21.73
C ILE A 29 22.22 15.69 -21.83
N PHE A 30 23.24 15.46 -21.01
CA PHE A 30 24.47 16.25 -21.00
C PHE A 30 25.60 15.41 -21.59
N THR A 31 26.28 15.95 -22.58
CA THR A 31 27.42 15.33 -23.22
C THR A 31 28.66 16.23 -23.06
N HIS A 32 29.80 15.62 -22.77
CA HIS A 32 31.09 16.31 -22.75
C HIS A 32 32.03 15.65 -23.74
N LEU A 33 32.52 16.44 -24.71
CA LEU A 33 33.40 15.95 -25.75
C LEU A 33 34.86 15.89 -25.25
N PHE A 34 35.47 14.73 -25.39
CA PHE A 34 36.90 14.50 -25.26
C PHE A 34 37.49 14.34 -26.70
N PRO A 35 38.01 15.43 -27.27
CA PRO A 35 38.48 15.43 -28.63
C PRO A 35 39.62 14.43 -28.81
N SER A 36 39.47 13.52 -29.79
CA SER A 36 40.44 12.46 -30.04
C SER A 36 40.54 12.16 -31.53
N LEU A 37 41.73 11.80 -31.97
CA LEU A 37 41.91 11.26 -33.30
C LEU A 37 41.32 9.86 -33.36
N LEU A 38 40.48 9.58 -34.38
CA LEU A 38 39.75 8.34 -34.53
C LEU A 38 40.29 7.45 -35.66
N GLN A 39 41.32 7.89 -36.34
CA GLN A 39 41.95 7.15 -37.44
C GLN A 39 43.41 7.61 -37.62
N GLY A 40 44.23 6.73 -38.23
CA GLY A 40 45.65 6.99 -38.46
C GLY A 40 46.54 6.52 -37.30
N GLU A 41 47.86 6.69 -37.46
CA GLU A 41 48.87 6.17 -36.52
C GLU A 41 48.78 6.73 -35.10
N GLY A 42 48.29 7.96 -34.93
CA GLY A 42 48.11 8.59 -33.63
C GLY A 42 46.77 8.30 -32.92
N ALA A 43 45.86 7.58 -33.57
CA ALA A 43 44.47 7.40 -33.05
C ALA A 43 44.43 6.63 -31.73
N VAL A 44 45.14 5.52 -31.63
CA VAL A 44 45.23 4.71 -30.44
C VAL A 44 45.72 5.50 -29.25
N TYR A 45 46.79 6.23 -29.41
CA TYR A 45 47.38 7.07 -28.35
C TYR A 45 46.44 8.19 -27.92
N SER A 46 45.81 8.86 -28.89
CA SER A 46 44.84 9.94 -28.61
C SER A 46 43.62 9.44 -27.84
N MET A 47 43.06 8.28 -28.20
CA MET A 47 41.95 7.65 -27.51
C MET A 47 42.33 7.19 -26.09
N LEU A 48 43.53 6.61 -25.90
CA LEU A 48 44.04 6.23 -24.58
C LEU A 48 44.15 7.46 -23.65
N GLN A 49 44.68 8.56 -24.14
CA GLN A 49 44.71 9.82 -23.35
C GLN A 49 43.32 10.33 -22.99
N ALA A 50 42.31 10.12 -23.88
CA ALA A 50 40.96 10.49 -23.58
C ALA A 50 40.37 9.60 -22.45
N PHE A 51 40.64 8.27 -22.51
CA PHE A 51 40.24 7.37 -21.41
C PHE A 51 40.90 7.75 -20.09
N GLU A 52 42.19 8.06 -20.05
CA GLU A 52 42.86 8.51 -18.82
C GLU A 52 42.23 9.79 -18.23
N ARG A 53 41.88 10.73 -19.09
CA ARG A 53 41.17 11.96 -18.63
C ARG A 53 39.75 11.66 -18.11
N ILE A 54 39.03 10.76 -18.75
CA ILE A 54 37.69 10.35 -18.33
C ILE A 54 37.76 9.64 -16.99
N GLU A 55 38.68 8.69 -16.81
CA GLU A 55 38.87 7.98 -15.54
C GLU A 55 39.19 8.92 -14.39
N ALA A 56 39.96 10.00 -14.62
CA ALA A 56 40.24 10.98 -13.59
C ALA A 56 39.00 11.74 -13.09
N VAL A 57 37.92 11.74 -13.83
CA VAL A 57 36.65 12.42 -13.56
C VAL A 57 35.44 11.51 -13.74
N ALA A 58 35.61 10.22 -13.58
CA ALA A 58 34.59 9.21 -13.85
C ALA A 58 33.29 9.43 -13.05
N GLU A 59 33.39 9.96 -11.85
CA GLU A 59 32.23 10.24 -10.97
C GLU A 59 31.20 11.19 -11.60
N PHE A 60 31.60 11.98 -12.61
CA PHE A 60 30.70 12.93 -13.28
C PHE A 60 29.92 12.34 -14.45
N PHE A 61 30.28 11.13 -14.89
CA PHE A 61 29.71 10.50 -16.07
C PHE A 61 29.03 9.17 -15.76
N ASP A 62 27.99 8.86 -16.54
CA ASP A 62 27.24 7.62 -16.43
C ASP A 62 27.73 6.57 -17.45
N ALA A 63 28.31 6.99 -18.57
CA ALA A 63 28.90 6.12 -19.59
C ALA A 63 29.88 6.88 -20.49
N VAL A 64 30.72 6.11 -21.18
CA VAL A 64 31.64 6.61 -22.23
C VAL A 64 31.11 6.20 -23.61
N LEU A 65 31.06 7.15 -24.53
CA LEU A 65 30.59 6.94 -25.88
C LEU A 65 31.75 7.11 -26.85
N ILE A 66 32.04 6.11 -27.65
CA ILE A 66 33.02 6.23 -28.75
C ILE A 66 32.24 6.41 -30.06
N ILE A 67 32.29 7.61 -30.60
CA ILE A 67 31.51 7.99 -31.78
C ILE A 67 32.42 8.28 -32.95
N ARG A 68 32.34 7.44 -34.00
CA ARG A 68 33.02 7.66 -35.27
C ARG A 68 31.99 7.92 -36.37
N GLY A 69 32.20 8.92 -37.17
CA GLY A 69 31.38 9.23 -38.34
C GLY A 69 32.01 8.73 -39.62
N GLY A 70 31.20 8.18 -40.48
CA GLY A 70 31.38 7.68 -41.82
C GLY A 70 32.72 7.93 -42.51
N GLY A 71 33.55 6.94 -42.57
CA GLY A 71 34.83 6.93 -43.28
C GLY A 71 35.19 5.54 -43.81
N GLY A 72 34.22 4.77 -44.29
CA GLY A 72 34.50 3.42 -44.87
C GLY A 72 35.34 2.53 -43.97
N ASP A 73 35.81 1.41 -44.49
CA ASP A 73 36.66 0.45 -43.77
C ASP A 73 38.08 0.97 -43.48
N VAL A 74 38.45 2.08 -44.11
CA VAL A 74 39.76 2.68 -43.95
C VAL A 74 39.92 3.28 -42.57
N GLY A 75 40.89 2.74 -41.78
CA GLY A 75 41.23 3.24 -40.45
C GLY A 75 40.51 2.53 -39.29
N LEU A 76 39.80 1.41 -39.52
CA LEU A 76 39.22 0.60 -38.44
C LEU A 76 40.29 -0.25 -37.70
N SER A 77 41.47 -0.42 -38.27
CA SER A 77 42.55 -1.23 -37.69
C SER A 77 42.99 -0.75 -36.30
N CYS A 78 42.89 0.55 -36.01
CA CYS A 78 43.24 1.09 -34.70
C CYS A 78 42.28 0.59 -33.58
N TYR A 79 41.04 0.20 -33.90
CA TYR A 79 40.06 -0.36 -32.94
C TYR A 79 40.32 -1.85 -32.64
N ASN A 80 41.29 -2.48 -33.32
CA ASN A 80 41.77 -3.83 -33.02
C ASN A 80 43.07 -3.81 -32.20
N ASP A 81 43.61 -2.62 -31.85
CA ASP A 81 44.81 -2.51 -31.03
C ASP A 81 44.53 -2.98 -29.59
N TYR A 82 45.36 -3.91 -29.10
CA TYR A 82 45.22 -4.51 -27.78
C TYR A 82 45.13 -3.47 -26.64
N ARG A 83 45.90 -2.39 -26.73
CA ARG A 83 45.92 -1.34 -25.69
C ARG A 83 44.61 -0.61 -25.60
N LEU A 84 43.99 -0.31 -26.77
CA LEU A 84 42.67 0.32 -26.81
C LEU A 84 41.58 -0.61 -26.30
N CYS A 85 41.56 -1.85 -26.78
CA CYS A 85 40.58 -2.86 -26.34
C CYS A 85 40.68 -3.12 -24.84
N ARG A 86 41.90 -3.15 -24.28
CA ARG A 86 42.12 -3.28 -22.85
C ARG A 86 41.58 -2.03 -22.09
N ALA A 87 41.78 -0.83 -22.60
CA ALA A 87 41.24 0.37 -21.97
C ALA A 87 39.70 0.39 -21.98
N VAL A 88 39.07 -0.06 -23.07
CA VAL A 88 37.61 -0.23 -23.16
C VAL A 88 37.12 -1.27 -22.15
N ALA A 89 37.77 -2.44 -22.08
CA ALA A 89 37.35 -3.53 -21.19
C ALA A 89 37.54 -3.23 -19.69
N LEU A 90 38.54 -2.43 -19.32
CA LEU A 90 38.88 -2.10 -17.93
C LEU A 90 38.35 -0.75 -17.48
N CYS A 91 37.65 0.00 -18.35
CA CYS A 91 37.06 1.27 -17.98
C CYS A 91 36.06 1.08 -16.82
N SER A 92 36.11 1.96 -15.83
CA SER A 92 35.22 1.96 -14.69
C SER A 92 33.76 2.24 -15.07
N LEU A 93 33.56 2.92 -16.20
CA LEU A 93 32.26 3.26 -16.78
C LEU A 93 31.89 2.33 -17.92
N PRO A 94 30.61 2.06 -18.15
CA PRO A 94 30.19 1.30 -19.36
C PRO A 94 30.57 2.08 -20.63
N VAL A 95 31.23 1.40 -21.55
CA VAL A 95 31.62 1.97 -22.83
C VAL A 95 30.65 1.53 -23.91
N ILE A 96 30.08 2.47 -24.64
CA ILE A 96 29.17 2.22 -25.76
C ILE A 96 29.83 2.74 -27.04
N THR A 97 29.81 1.95 -28.06
CA THR A 97 30.45 2.30 -29.36
C THR A 97 29.39 2.59 -30.42
N GLY A 98 29.68 3.58 -31.26
CA GLY A 98 28.93 3.89 -32.48
C GLY A 98 29.92 4.18 -33.58
N ILE A 99 30.68 3.13 -34.02
CA ILE A 99 31.83 3.29 -34.90
C ILE A 99 31.43 3.19 -36.39
N GLY A 100 30.31 2.52 -36.66
CA GLY A 100 29.64 2.62 -37.95
C GLY A 100 30.12 1.61 -39.01
N HIS A 101 29.99 0.30 -38.77
CA HIS A 101 30.01 -0.68 -39.87
C HIS A 101 29.17 -1.92 -39.56
N SER A 102 28.37 -2.31 -40.54
CA SER A 102 27.49 -3.50 -40.43
C SER A 102 28.18 -4.82 -40.77
N THR A 103 29.36 -4.76 -41.39
CA THR A 103 30.01 -5.96 -41.96
C THR A 103 31.26 -6.40 -41.22
N ASN A 104 32.00 -5.53 -40.55
CA ASN A 104 33.25 -5.86 -39.88
C ASN A 104 33.24 -5.30 -38.43
N GLN A 105 32.87 -6.13 -37.48
CA GLN A 105 32.93 -5.77 -36.07
C GLN A 105 34.39 -5.74 -35.59
N THR A 106 34.81 -4.65 -34.95
CA THR A 106 36.14 -4.50 -34.37
C THR A 106 36.24 -5.14 -33.00
N VAL A 107 37.46 -5.44 -32.52
CA VAL A 107 37.69 -6.00 -31.19
C VAL A 107 37.24 -5.01 -30.09
N ALA A 108 37.40 -3.70 -30.30
CA ALA A 108 36.93 -2.68 -29.37
C ALA A 108 35.39 -2.70 -29.21
N GLU A 109 34.63 -2.95 -30.28
CA GLU A 109 33.18 -3.13 -30.23
C GLU A 109 32.80 -4.39 -29.47
N GLN A 110 33.51 -5.49 -29.65
CA GLN A 110 33.27 -6.74 -28.92
C GLN A 110 33.58 -6.65 -27.42
N THR A 111 34.50 -5.77 -27.03
CA THR A 111 34.87 -5.54 -25.61
C THR A 111 34.04 -4.45 -24.93
N ALA A 112 33.32 -3.67 -25.73
CA ALA A 112 32.43 -2.64 -25.22
C ALA A 112 31.20 -3.25 -24.49
N TRP A 113 30.60 -2.48 -23.61
CA TRP A 113 29.35 -2.88 -22.94
C TRP A 113 28.19 -3.06 -23.94
N HIS A 114 28.14 -2.20 -24.95
CA HIS A 114 27.18 -2.30 -26.06
C HIS A 114 27.79 -1.71 -27.34
N ASP A 115 27.52 -2.32 -28.45
CA ASP A 115 27.91 -1.83 -29.77
C ASP A 115 26.70 -1.41 -30.59
N CYS A 116 26.72 -0.21 -31.11
CA CYS A 116 25.70 0.32 -32.01
C CYS A 116 26.31 0.45 -33.42
N ILE A 117 25.54 0.10 -34.44
CA ILE A 117 25.99 0.13 -35.84
C ILE A 117 26.33 1.55 -36.27
N THR A 118 25.53 2.53 -35.82
CA THR A 118 25.71 3.95 -36.20
C THR A 118 25.66 4.88 -35.01
N PRO A 119 26.24 6.07 -35.11
CA PRO A 119 26.08 7.14 -34.09
C PRO A 119 24.61 7.49 -33.83
N THR A 120 23.75 7.39 -34.80
CA THR A 120 22.31 7.64 -34.68
C THR A 120 21.64 6.53 -33.86
N ASP A 121 22.01 5.27 -34.09
CA ASP A 121 21.51 4.15 -33.30
C ASP A 121 21.93 4.26 -31.84
N LEU A 122 23.18 4.70 -31.60
CA LEU A 122 23.66 4.97 -30.23
C LEU A 122 22.84 6.05 -29.55
N ALA A 123 22.48 7.14 -30.24
CA ALA A 123 21.61 8.17 -29.70
C ALA A 123 20.22 7.60 -29.39
N ASN A 124 19.62 6.83 -30.29
CA ASN A 124 18.33 6.20 -30.10
C ASN A 124 18.33 5.21 -28.92
N LEU A 125 19.41 4.41 -28.77
CA LEU A 125 19.56 3.51 -27.62
C LEU A 125 19.49 4.26 -26.29
N ILE A 126 20.24 5.39 -26.17
CA ILE A 126 20.20 6.21 -24.97
C ILE A 126 18.78 6.74 -24.70
N LEU A 127 18.09 7.18 -25.73
CA LEU A 127 16.72 7.68 -25.61
C LEU A 127 15.75 6.60 -25.19
N GLU A 128 15.83 5.40 -25.74
CA GLU A 128 15.00 4.25 -25.39
C GLU A 128 15.16 3.85 -23.92
N TYR A 129 16.40 3.84 -23.39
CA TYR A 129 16.62 3.61 -21.96
C TYR A 129 15.93 4.66 -21.08
N HIS A 130 16.00 5.92 -21.46
CA HIS A 130 15.36 7.00 -20.70
C HIS A 130 13.82 6.94 -20.81
N GLU A 131 13.28 6.64 -21.99
CA GLU A 131 11.83 6.48 -22.19
C GLU A 131 11.28 5.29 -21.38
N THR A 132 11.99 4.16 -21.42
CA THR A 132 11.61 2.97 -20.63
C THR A 132 11.64 3.26 -19.13
N ALA A 133 12.66 3.97 -18.65
CA ALA A 133 12.74 4.36 -17.24
C ALA A 133 11.57 5.27 -16.82
N LEU A 134 11.22 6.26 -17.67
CA LEU A 134 10.05 7.13 -17.41
C LEU A 134 8.73 6.35 -17.43
N GLN A 135 8.59 5.42 -18.36
CA GLN A 135 7.40 4.57 -18.44
C GLN A 135 7.25 3.74 -17.16
N ASN A 136 8.33 3.09 -16.71
CA ASN A 136 8.33 2.30 -15.47
C ASN A 136 7.94 3.15 -14.25
N ILE A 137 8.44 4.38 -14.15
CA ILE A 137 8.09 5.33 -13.09
C ILE A 137 6.61 5.71 -13.15
N SER A 138 6.10 5.98 -14.36
CA SER A 138 4.69 6.32 -14.57
C SER A 138 3.76 5.17 -14.21
N GLU A 139 4.11 3.94 -14.58
CA GLU A 139 3.36 2.73 -14.23
C GLU A 139 3.37 2.47 -12.72
N ALA A 140 4.54 2.61 -12.08
CA ALA A 140 4.66 2.49 -10.63
C ALA A 140 3.79 3.54 -9.90
N LYS A 141 3.82 4.79 -10.36
CA LYS A 141 2.97 5.88 -9.83
C LYS A 141 1.48 5.55 -9.95
N ASN A 142 1.05 5.09 -11.13
CA ASN A 142 -0.35 4.73 -11.36
C ASN A 142 -0.77 3.54 -10.49
N THR A 143 0.08 2.53 -10.35
CA THR A 143 -0.17 1.38 -9.50
C THR A 143 -0.31 1.77 -8.03
N LEU A 144 0.57 2.65 -7.53
CA LEU A 144 0.49 3.17 -6.17
C LEU A 144 -0.79 3.97 -5.95
N PHE A 145 -1.17 4.81 -6.91
CA PHE A 145 -2.41 5.59 -6.82
C PHE A 145 -3.64 4.69 -6.75
N LEU A 146 -3.76 3.72 -7.65
CA LEU A 146 -4.89 2.79 -7.68
C LEU A 146 -4.98 1.97 -6.39
N ARG A 147 -3.87 1.38 -5.93
CA ARG A 147 -3.84 0.63 -4.67
C ARG A 147 -4.23 1.47 -3.46
N SER A 148 -3.77 2.72 -3.41
CA SER A 148 -4.14 3.64 -2.33
C SER A 148 -5.64 3.95 -2.32
N CYS A 149 -6.23 4.17 -3.49
CA CYS A 149 -7.67 4.37 -3.64
C CYS A 149 -8.46 3.12 -3.21
N ASP A 150 -8.02 1.94 -3.60
CA ASP A 150 -8.67 0.68 -3.24
C ASP A 150 -8.64 0.44 -1.71
N ILE A 151 -7.49 0.65 -1.07
CA ILE A 151 -7.35 0.53 0.39
C ILE A 151 -8.30 1.51 1.09
N LEU A 152 -8.31 2.77 0.68
CA LEU A 152 -9.19 3.79 1.27
C LEU A 152 -10.68 3.45 1.09
N ASN A 153 -11.06 2.93 -0.05
CA ASN A 153 -12.44 2.51 -0.30
C ASN A 153 -12.83 1.28 0.54
N GLN A 154 -11.95 0.30 0.70
CA GLN A 154 -12.17 -0.86 1.56
C GLN A 154 -12.33 -0.46 3.02
N GLU A 155 -11.43 0.38 3.55
CA GLU A 155 -11.52 0.88 4.92
C GLU A 155 -12.79 1.69 5.16
N ARG A 156 -13.17 2.54 4.21
CA ARG A 156 -14.41 3.30 4.29
C ARG A 156 -15.64 2.38 4.34
N GLN A 157 -15.67 1.33 3.51
CA GLN A 157 -16.75 0.37 3.51
C GLN A 157 -16.80 -0.41 4.82
N SER A 158 -15.67 -0.87 5.34
CA SER A 158 -15.56 -1.54 6.63
C SER A 158 -16.10 -0.69 7.79
N LEU A 159 -15.80 0.62 7.78
CA LEU A 159 -16.35 1.56 8.76
C LEU A 159 -17.88 1.71 8.66
N ILE A 160 -18.43 1.74 7.44
CA ILE A 160 -19.88 1.81 7.21
C ILE A 160 -20.56 0.55 7.73
N ASP A 161 -19.98 -0.61 7.46
CA ASP A 161 -20.51 -1.92 7.89
C ASP A 161 -20.48 -2.04 9.40
N THR A 162 -19.36 -1.68 10.04
CA THR A 162 -19.20 -1.65 11.51
C THR A 162 -20.21 -0.71 12.16
N LYS A 163 -20.40 0.49 11.61
CA LYS A 163 -21.42 1.44 12.09
C LYS A 163 -22.82 0.84 12.01
N THR A 164 -23.16 0.22 10.90
CA THR A 164 -24.48 -0.38 10.67
C THR A 164 -24.73 -1.53 11.64
N GLU A 165 -23.74 -2.36 11.88
CA GLU A 165 -23.79 -3.47 12.83
C GLU A 165 -23.95 -2.97 14.26
N LEU A 166 -23.20 -1.95 14.66
CA LEU A 166 -23.31 -1.31 15.97
C LEU A 166 -24.75 -0.76 16.22
N LEU A 167 -25.30 -0.07 15.23
CA LEU A 167 -26.66 0.46 15.32
C LEU A 167 -27.72 -0.66 15.42
N ARG A 168 -27.54 -1.75 14.69
CA ARG A 168 -28.43 -2.92 14.74
C ARG A 168 -28.38 -3.59 16.11
N HIS A 169 -27.18 -3.84 16.64
CA HIS A 169 -27.00 -4.43 17.97
C HIS A 169 -27.57 -3.55 19.08
N SER A 170 -27.31 -2.24 19.02
CA SER A 170 -27.84 -1.29 20.00
C SER A 170 -29.37 -1.30 20.02
N LYS A 171 -30.02 -1.28 18.86
CA LYS A 171 -31.49 -1.39 18.75
C LYS A 171 -32.02 -2.70 19.30
N TYR A 172 -31.33 -3.80 18.99
CA TYR A 172 -31.72 -5.14 19.48
C TYR A 172 -31.65 -5.21 21.02
N ILE A 173 -30.54 -4.75 21.63
CA ILE A 173 -30.37 -4.74 23.10
C ILE A 173 -31.46 -3.89 23.76
N ILE A 174 -31.68 -2.67 23.26
CA ILE A 174 -32.72 -1.76 23.83
C ILE A 174 -34.11 -2.40 23.72
N SER A 175 -34.43 -3.00 22.59
CA SER A 175 -35.72 -3.70 22.39
C SER A 175 -35.88 -4.88 23.33
N SER A 176 -34.84 -5.72 23.48
CA SER A 176 -34.84 -6.86 24.39
C SER A 176 -35.03 -6.43 25.86
N GLU A 177 -34.26 -5.43 26.30
CA GLU A 177 -34.39 -4.93 27.69
C GLU A 177 -35.74 -4.29 27.97
N LYS A 178 -36.30 -3.59 26.99
CA LYS A 178 -37.66 -3.05 27.09
C LYS A 178 -38.72 -4.15 27.28
N GLN A 179 -38.56 -5.23 26.54
CA GLN A 179 -39.45 -6.39 26.62
C GLN A 179 -39.32 -7.11 27.97
N ASN A 180 -38.11 -7.30 28.47
CA ASN A 180 -37.80 -7.86 29.78
C ASN A 180 -38.43 -7.02 30.90
N LEU A 181 -38.33 -5.69 30.82
CA LEU A 181 -38.99 -4.78 31.79
C LEU A 181 -40.51 -4.90 31.79
N ILE A 182 -41.14 -4.99 30.61
CA ILE A 182 -42.59 -5.17 30.49
C ILE A 182 -43.00 -6.49 31.11
N GLN A 183 -42.28 -7.57 30.84
CA GLN A 183 -42.57 -8.89 31.39
C GLN A 183 -42.39 -8.93 32.91
N THR A 184 -41.33 -8.34 33.45
CA THR A 184 -41.08 -8.24 34.90
C THR A 184 -42.16 -7.45 35.58
N ARG A 185 -42.58 -6.34 35.00
CA ARG A 185 -43.71 -5.52 35.50
C ARG A 185 -45.01 -6.34 35.58
N THR A 186 -45.34 -7.09 34.53
CA THR A 186 -46.54 -7.91 34.48
C THR A 186 -46.51 -9.01 35.52
N GLN A 187 -45.39 -9.71 35.66
CA GLN A 187 -45.22 -10.74 36.70
C GLN A 187 -45.33 -10.18 38.11
N LEU A 188 -44.77 -8.99 38.35
CA LEU A 188 -44.88 -8.32 39.66
C LEU A 188 -46.34 -8.00 39.99
N ILE A 189 -47.09 -7.41 39.05
CA ILE A 189 -48.49 -7.10 39.22
C ILE A 189 -49.31 -8.37 39.52
N GLU A 190 -49.11 -9.47 38.82
CA GLU A 190 -49.76 -10.74 39.08
C GLU A 190 -49.42 -11.30 40.46
N LYS A 191 -48.15 -11.29 40.86
CA LYS A 191 -47.73 -11.74 42.20
C LYS A 191 -48.40 -10.91 43.30
N ILE A 192 -48.48 -9.59 43.16
CA ILE A 192 -49.16 -8.70 44.11
C ILE A 192 -50.66 -9.06 44.18
N LYS A 193 -51.34 -9.20 43.03
CA LYS A 193 -52.75 -9.56 43.00
C LYS A 193 -53.03 -10.89 43.71
N ARG A 194 -52.22 -11.93 43.43
CA ARG A 194 -52.35 -13.25 44.08
C ARG A 194 -52.12 -13.13 45.60
N ARG A 195 -51.14 -12.37 46.04
CA ARG A 195 -50.90 -12.19 47.49
C ARG A 195 -52.03 -11.44 48.16
N MET A 196 -52.51 -10.37 47.56
CA MET A 196 -53.65 -9.63 48.08
C MET A 196 -54.94 -10.50 48.16
N SER A 197 -55.21 -11.34 47.19
CA SER A 197 -56.33 -12.27 47.21
C SER A 197 -56.22 -13.25 48.38
N ARG A 198 -55.05 -13.87 48.57
CA ARG A 198 -54.82 -14.78 49.71
C ARG A 198 -55.00 -14.10 51.07
N GLU A 199 -54.38 -12.95 51.26
CA GLU A 199 -54.53 -12.20 52.53
C GLU A 199 -55.99 -11.81 52.78
N ARG A 200 -56.76 -11.51 51.73
CA ARG A 200 -58.18 -11.19 51.83
C ARG A 200 -59.04 -12.43 52.16
N GLU A 201 -58.70 -13.61 51.59
CA GLU A 201 -59.32 -14.89 51.92
C GLU A 201 -59.03 -15.26 53.38
N ASP A 202 -57.77 -15.13 53.83
CA ASP A 202 -57.38 -15.42 55.22
C ASP A 202 -58.11 -14.49 56.24
N LEU A 203 -58.15 -13.20 55.90
CA LEU A 203 -58.95 -12.25 56.71
C LEU A 203 -60.41 -12.60 56.77
N THR A 204 -61.01 -13.05 55.65
CA THR A 204 -62.42 -13.45 55.60
C THR A 204 -62.64 -14.70 56.44
N LEU A 205 -61.72 -15.65 56.42
CA LEU A 205 -61.73 -16.86 57.25
C LEU A 205 -61.62 -16.52 58.74
N LEU A 206 -60.68 -15.67 59.11
CA LEU A 206 -60.51 -15.19 60.49
C LEU A 206 -61.80 -14.44 61.03
N CYS A 207 -62.40 -13.61 60.21
CA CYS A 207 -63.66 -12.95 60.55
C CYS A 207 -64.79 -13.98 60.76
N LYS A 208 -64.84 -15.05 59.92
CA LYS A 208 -65.84 -16.15 60.18
C LYS A 208 -65.58 -16.88 61.48
N TYR A 209 -64.35 -17.23 61.83
CA TYR A 209 -63.96 -17.86 63.06
C TYR A 209 -64.33 -16.97 64.28
N LEU A 210 -63.99 -15.67 64.23
CA LEU A 210 -64.36 -14.76 65.28
C LEU A 210 -65.91 -14.65 65.52
N ARG A 211 -66.69 -14.65 64.42
CA ARG A 211 -68.13 -14.69 64.49
C ARG A 211 -68.65 -16.01 65.12
N LEU A 212 -68.08 -17.14 64.75
CA LEU A 212 -68.48 -18.47 65.30
C LEU A 212 -68.16 -18.59 66.80
N LEU A 213 -67.09 -17.96 67.24
CA LEU A 213 -66.65 -17.90 68.64
C LEU A 213 -67.33 -16.79 69.48
N SER A 214 -68.13 -15.92 68.82
CA SER A 214 -68.86 -14.87 69.56
C SER A 214 -69.80 -15.45 70.56
N PRO A 215 -69.69 -14.99 71.81
CA PRO A 215 -70.62 -15.43 72.89
C PRO A 215 -72.10 -15.26 72.55
N ASP A 216 -72.43 -14.18 71.81
CA ASP A 216 -73.80 -13.91 71.39
C ASP A 216 -74.40 -14.96 70.44
N LEU A 217 -73.53 -15.49 69.51
CA LEU A 217 -73.98 -16.56 68.61
C LEU A 217 -74.09 -17.92 69.33
N LEU A 218 -73.22 -18.17 70.29
CA LEU A 218 -73.28 -19.42 71.09
C LEU A 218 -74.54 -19.37 71.98
N LEU A 219 -74.85 -18.28 72.59
CA LEU A 219 -76.08 -18.13 73.36
C LEU A 219 -77.33 -18.27 72.49
N LYS A 220 -77.38 -17.68 71.28
CA LYS A 220 -78.52 -17.86 70.34
C LYS A 220 -78.67 -19.28 69.81
N LYS A 221 -77.69 -20.13 69.88
CA LYS A 221 -77.71 -21.58 69.48
C LYS A 221 -78.17 -22.44 70.69
N GLY A 222 -78.51 -21.83 71.83
CA GLY A 222 -79.03 -22.54 73.00
C GLY A 222 -77.97 -23.02 74.00
N TYR A 223 -76.70 -22.55 73.79
CA TYR A 223 -75.69 -22.76 74.85
C TYR A 223 -75.86 -21.76 75.98
N SER A 224 -75.68 -22.18 77.21
CA SER A 224 -75.70 -21.32 78.39
C SER A 224 -74.26 -21.16 78.95
N MET A 225 -74.00 -19.96 79.44
CA MET A 225 -72.77 -19.71 80.22
C MET A 225 -73.09 -19.74 81.68
N THR A 226 -72.50 -20.69 82.39
CA THR A 226 -72.70 -20.83 83.82
C THR A 226 -71.61 -20.11 84.58
N TYR A 227 -72.04 -19.25 85.50
CA TYR A 227 -71.12 -18.48 86.36
C TYR A 227 -71.25 -18.95 87.78
N LYS A 228 -70.14 -19.16 88.47
CA LYS A 228 -70.11 -19.33 89.95
C LYS A 228 -69.12 -18.29 90.52
N ASP A 229 -69.56 -17.54 91.50
CA ASP A 229 -68.79 -16.45 92.12
C ASP A 229 -68.19 -15.47 91.13
N ASN A 230 -68.95 -15.08 90.08
CA ASN A 230 -68.58 -14.16 89.02
C ASN A 230 -67.43 -14.64 88.12
N LYS A 231 -67.13 -15.96 88.19
CA LYS A 231 -66.13 -16.61 87.26
C LYS A 231 -66.83 -17.62 86.37
N LEU A 232 -66.46 -17.64 85.09
CA LEU A 232 -66.98 -18.55 84.12
C LEU A 232 -66.53 -20.00 84.46
N VAL A 233 -67.48 -20.95 84.60
CA VAL A 233 -67.17 -22.31 84.87
C VAL A 233 -66.77 -23.02 83.56
N LEU A 234 -65.48 -23.40 83.44
CA LEU A 234 -64.91 -23.97 82.19
C LEU A 234 -64.99 -25.51 82.16
N SER A 235 -65.21 -26.22 83.29
CA SER A 235 -65.49 -27.61 83.36
C SER A 235 -66.25 -27.99 84.66
N THR A 236 -67.04 -29.06 84.55
CA THR A 236 -67.75 -29.62 85.73
C THR A 236 -67.01 -30.83 86.18
N ASN A 237 -65.89 -30.71 86.85
CA ASN A 237 -65.32 -31.71 87.68
C ASN A 237 -65.61 -31.48 89.09
#